data_c23dd81fa1f51530ccfe2b4eb3f9ac3f
#
_entry.id   c23dd81fa1f51530ccfe2b4eb3f9ac3f
#
_cell.length_a   1.000
_cell.length_b   1.000
_cell.length_c   1.000
_cell.angle_alpha   90.00
_cell.angle_beta   90.00
_cell.angle_gamma   90.00
#
_symmetry.space_group_name_H-M   'P 1'
#
loop_
_entity.id
_entity.type
_entity.pdbx_description
1 polymer ?
#
loop_
_entity_poly.entity_id
_entity_poly.type
_entity_poly.pdbx_seq_one_letter_code
_entity_poly.pdbx_strand_id
1 'polypeptide(L)'
;MKRRAVVGAGAVLALAAVAVSSTEESAAADDAGTRPMPDFLDRGLWRVFTRLDRRTRLAVHDVSGRDRRVLWPPSWQVCTQYPAAGTDLDRRTTVTVGVVRKGETCPPRVRTARR
;
A
#
# COMPACT_ATOMS: atom_id res chain seq x y z
N MET A 1 30.31 -15.79 52.77
CA MET A 1 30.09 -15.73 52.20
C MET A 1 29.66 -15.77 51.24
N LYS A 2 29.44 -15.84 50.93
CA LYS A 2 29.15 -15.84 50.12
C LYS A 2 28.54 -15.88 49.25
N ARG A 3 28.37 -15.84 49.00
CA ARG A 3 27.97 -15.78 48.26
C ARG A 3 27.38 -15.70 47.50
N ARG A 4 27.29 -15.66 47.40
CA ARG A 4 26.90 -15.46 46.90
C ARG A 4 26.40 -15.15 45.97
N ALA A 5 26.31 -14.84 45.84
CA ALA A 5 25.83 -14.42 45.05
C ALA A 5 25.74 -14.46 43.91
N VAL A 6 26.02 -14.28 43.72
CA VAL A 6 26.24 -14.29 42.72
C VAL A 6 25.65 -14.54 41.76
N VAL A 7 25.46 -14.93 41.81
CA VAL A 7 25.05 -15.49 41.08
C VAL A 7 24.00 -15.29 40.35
N GLY A 8 23.14 -15.08 40.77
CA GLY A 8 21.99 -14.98 40.06
C GLY A 8 22.04 -13.96 39.01
N ALA A 9 22.88 -13.16 39.18
CA ALA A 9 23.02 -12.08 38.26
C ALA A 9 23.17 -12.56 36.86
N GLY A 10 23.92 -13.57 36.67
CA GLY A 10 24.22 -13.97 35.34
C GLY A 10 23.02 -14.37 34.53
N ALA A 11 22.09 -14.92 35.21
CA ALA A 11 20.97 -15.43 34.48
C ALA A 11 20.18 -14.38 33.77
N VAL A 12 20.17 -13.26 34.34
CA VAL A 12 19.36 -12.20 33.80
C VAL A 12 19.73 -11.80 32.40
N LEU A 13 20.95 -11.85 32.11
CA LEU A 13 21.44 -11.36 30.86
C LEU A 13 20.90 -12.08 29.69
N ALA A 14 20.75 -13.32 29.80
CA ALA A 14 20.36 -14.12 28.68
C ALA A 14 19.00 -13.72 28.12
N LEU A 15 18.18 -13.27 28.99
CA LEU A 15 16.83 -12.99 28.58
C LEU A 15 16.69 -11.87 27.59
N ALA A 16 17.48 -10.88 27.75
CA ALA A 16 17.36 -9.72 26.93
C ALA A 16 17.63 -10.03 25.46
N ALA A 17 18.56 -10.89 25.23
CA ALA A 17 18.96 -11.17 23.86
C ALA A 17 17.85 -11.79 23.05
N VAL A 18 17.04 -12.54 23.66
CA VAL A 18 16.02 -13.25 22.93
C VAL A 18 14.99 -12.34 22.31
N ALA A 19 14.64 -11.31 23.01
CA ALA A 19 13.60 -10.43 22.53
C ALA A 19 13.95 -9.75 21.21
N VAL A 20 15.19 -9.46 21.02
CA VAL A 20 15.63 -8.76 19.85
C VAL A 20 15.46 -9.56 18.59
N SER A 21 15.71 -10.82 18.66
CA SER A 21 15.64 -11.67 17.50
C SER A 21 14.25 -11.72 16.87
N SER A 22 13.25 -11.72 17.71
CA SER A 22 11.89 -11.81 17.21
C SER A 22 11.50 -10.64 16.34
N THR A 23 11.98 -9.49 16.66
CA THR A 23 11.64 -8.29 15.94
C THR A 23 12.18 -8.32 14.52
N GLU A 24 13.35 -8.84 14.36
CA GLU A 24 13.96 -8.91 13.05
C GLU A 24 13.23 -9.81 12.09
N GLU A 25 12.71 -10.88 12.57
CA GLU A 25 11.99 -11.81 11.73
C GLU A 25 10.74 -11.20 11.13
N SER A 26 10.05 -10.40 11.89
CA SER A 26 8.84 -9.77 11.41
C SER A 26 9.12 -8.82 10.26
N ALA A 27 10.17 -8.07 10.35
CA ALA A 27 10.52 -7.14 9.31
C ALA A 27 10.88 -7.85 8.01
N ALA A 28 11.59 -8.93 8.10
CA ALA A 28 11.99 -9.68 6.92
C ALA A 28 10.80 -10.30 6.20
N ALA A 29 9.83 -10.76 6.95
CA ALA A 29 8.66 -11.38 6.35
C ALA A 29 7.84 -10.39 5.52
N ASP A 30 7.80 -9.15 5.93
CA ASP A 30 7.03 -8.14 5.22
C ASP A 30 7.59 -7.83 3.83
N ASP A 31 8.86 -8.03 3.63
CA ASP A 31 9.50 -7.73 2.36
C ASP A 31 9.41 -8.86 1.35
N ALA A 32 9.03 -10.02 1.77
CA ALA A 32 9.13 -11.20 0.94
C ALA A 32 7.96 -11.45 0.01
N GLY A 33 6.84 -10.84 0.23
CA GLY A 33 5.63 -11.21 -0.48
C GLY A 33 5.16 -10.22 -1.51
N THR A 34 4.28 -10.68 -2.37
CA THR A 34 3.51 -9.82 -3.23
C THR A 34 2.37 -9.25 -2.43
N ARG A 35 1.87 -8.11 -2.86
CA ARG A 35 0.77 -7.45 -2.16
C ARG A 35 -0.45 -7.41 -3.06
N PRO A 36 -1.64 -7.70 -2.52
CA PRO A 36 -2.84 -7.62 -3.33
C PRO A 36 -3.19 -6.17 -3.65
N MET A 37 -3.70 -5.96 -4.84
CA MET A 37 -4.17 -4.65 -5.27
C MET A 37 -5.36 -4.22 -4.42
N PRO A 38 -5.33 -3.06 -3.78
CA PRO A 38 -6.47 -2.55 -3.04
C PRO A 38 -7.62 -2.18 -3.96
N ASP A 39 -8.80 -2.01 -3.39
CA ASP A 39 -9.97 -1.53 -4.12
C ASP A 39 -10.04 -0.02 -3.99
N PHE A 40 -9.77 0.68 -5.07
CA PHE A 40 -9.80 2.14 -5.10
C PHE A 40 -11.03 2.70 -5.82
N LEU A 41 -11.86 1.85 -6.36
CA LEU A 41 -13.03 2.33 -7.11
C LEU A 41 -13.92 3.18 -6.23
N ASP A 42 -14.32 4.32 -6.74
CA ASP A 42 -15.18 5.30 -6.06
C ASP A 42 -14.51 5.94 -4.82
N ARG A 43 -13.21 5.77 -4.68
CA ARG A 43 -12.45 6.39 -3.60
C ARG A 43 -11.72 7.61 -4.11
N GLY A 44 -11.29 8.45 -3.20
CA GLY A 44 -10.49 9.62 -3.57
C GLY A 44 -9.12 9.23 -4.08
N LEU A 45 -8.59 9.99 -5.02
CA LEU A 45 -7.27 9.72 -5.58
C LEU A 45 -6.17 9.80 -4.52
N TRP A 46 -6.34 10.65 -3.52
CA TRP A 46 -5.37 10.74 -2.44
C TRP A 46 -5.14 9.40 -1.75
N ARG A 47 -6.18 8.59 -1.65
CA ARG A 47 -6.06 7.27 -1.04
C ARG A 47 -5.13 6.36 -1.83
N VAL A 48 -5.09 6.51 -3.14
CA VAL A 48 -4.19 5.71 -3.98
C VAL A 48 -2.74 6.01 -3.61
N PHE A 49 -2.41 7.28 -3.49
CA PHE A 49 -1.04 7.68 -3.14
C PHE A 49 -0.64 7.25 -1.74
N THR A 50 -1.58 7.17 -0.82
CA THR A 50 -1.26 6.80 0.56
C THR A 50 -1.23 5.29 0.78
N ARG A 51 -1.87 4.52 -0.09
CA ARG A 51 -1.95 3.07 0.08
C ARG A 51 -0.93 2.30 -0.73
N LEU A 52 -0.54 2.82 -1.87
CA LEU A 52 0.45 2.15 -2.70
C LEU A 52 1.85 2.44 -2.22
N ASP A 53 2.72 1.44 -2.41
CA ASP A 53 4.13 1.58 -2.10
C ASP A 53 4.72 2.63 -3.06
N ARG A 54 5.65 3.40 -2.57
CA ARG A 54 6.36 4.40 -3.37
C ARG A 54 7.04 3.82 -4.60
N ARG A 55 7.41 2.57 -4.54
CA ARG A 55 8.08 1.91 -5.64
C ARG A 55 7.13 1.43 -6.72
N THR A 56 5.85 1.46 -6.45
CA THR A 56 4.85 1.05 -7.41
C THR A 56 4.73 2.10 -8.49
N ARG A 57 4.76 1.66 -9.73
CA ARG A 57 4.56 2.56 -10.86
C ARG A 57 3.08 2.88 -10.94
N LEU A 58 2.78 4.16 -11.00
CA LEU A 58 1.39 4.62 -11.02
C LEU A 58 1.16 5.55 -12.19
N ALA A 59 0.18 5.25 -13.00
CA ALA A 59 -0.27 6.11 -14.08
C ALA A 59 -1.68 6.61 -13.75
N VAL A 60 -1.88 7.91 -13.82
CA VAL A 60 -3.16 8.54 -13.51
C VAL A 60 -3.58 9.39 -14.70
N HIS A 61 -4.82 9.25 -15.12
CA HIS A 61 -5.32 10.09 -16.21
C HIS A 61 -6.80 10.40 -16.04
N ASP A 62 -7.20 11.53 -16.58
CA ASP A 62 -8.58 12.00 -16.57
C ASP A 62 -9.39 11.23 -17.61
N VAL A 63 -10.44 10.54 -17.15
CA VAL A 63 -11.28 9.75 -18.04
C VAL A 63 -12.57 10.48 -18.44
N SER A 64 -12.68 11.76 -18.10
CA SER A 64 -13.85 12.55 -18.50
C SER A 64 -13.89 12.87 -19.98
N GLY A 65 -12.78 12.72 -20.67
CA GLY A 65 -12.66 13.12 -22.08
C GLY A 65 -12.11 14.52 -22.26
N ARG A 66 -11.84 15.23 -21.18
CA ARG A 66 -11.34 16.61 -21.25
C ARG A 66 -9.83 16.71 -21.23
N ASP A 67 -9.15 15.60 -21.01
CA ASP A 67 -7.69 15.52 -20.99
C ASP A 67 -7.04 16.54 -20.04
N ARG A 68 -7.62 16.69 -18.85
CA ARG A 68 -7.13 17.61 -17.84
C ARG A 68 -5.93 17.03 -17.13
N ARG A 69 -5.06 17.87 -16.65
CA ARG A 69 -3.94 17.45 -15.82
C ARG A 69 -4.42 17.19 -14.39
N VAL A 70 -3.97 16.09 -13.84
CA VAL A 70 -4.30 15.72 -12.46
C VAL A 70 -3.18 16.23 -11.56
N LEU A 71 -3.35 17.44 -11.04
CA LEU A 71 -2.33 18.11 -10.26
C LEU A 71 -2.55 18.08 -8.76
N TRP A 72 -3.82 17.99 -8.32
CA TRP A 72 -4.14 18.02 -6.91
C TRP A 72 -4.98 16.81 -6.53
N PRO A 73 -4.35 15.72 -6.05
CA PRO A 73 -5.06 14.46 -5.80
C PRO A 73 -6.33 14.57 -4.97
N PRO A 74 -6.39 15.38 -3.91
CA PRO A 74 -7.61 15.44 -3.11
C PRO A 74 -8.87 15.90 -3.85
N SER A 75 -8.72 16.51 -5.02
CA SER A 75 -9.85 16.97 -5.81
C SER A 75 -10.41 15.94 -6.77
N TRP A 76 -9.83 14.76 -6.81
CA TRP A 76 -10.16 13.74 -7.79
C TRP A 76 -10.66 12.46 -7.15
N GLN A 77 -11.50 11.73 -7.89
CA GLN A 77 -11.98 10.43 -7.46
C GLN A 77 -11.72 9.39 -8.54
N VAL A 78 -11.54 8.14 -8.12
CA VAL A 78 -11.18 7.04 -9.01
C VAL A 78 -12.41 6.43 -9.65
N CYS A 79 -12.44 6.37 -10.95
CA CYS A 79 -13.47 5.72 -11.74
C CYS A 79 -13.07 4.33 -12.20
N THR A 80 -11.81 4.14 -12.55
CA THR A 80 -11.30 2.85 -13.02
C THR A 80 -9.97 2.55 -12.35
N GLN A 81 -9.65 1.29 -12.27
CA GLN A 81 -8.33 0.86 -11.82
C GLN A 81 -7.90 -0.38 -12.57
N TYR A 82 -6.60 -0.51 -12.76
CA TYR A 82 -5.99 -1.71 -13.27
C TYR A 82 -4.65 -1.91 -12.56
N PRO A 83 -4.37 -3.11 -12.04
CA PRO A 83 -5.18 -4.33 -12.08
C PRO A 83 -6.39 -4.25 -11.15
N ALA A 84 -7.25 -5.26 -11.28
CA ALA A 84 -8.44 -5.35 -10.43
C ALA A 84 -8.05 -5.57 -8.97
N ALA A 85 -8.95 -5.18 -8.07
CA ALA A 85 -8.74 -5.38 -6.64
C ALA A 85 -8.50 -6.85 -6.35
N GLY A 86 -7.56 -7.14 -5.48
CA GLY A 86 -7.20 -8.49 -5.11
C GLY A 86 -6.14 -9.15 -5.99
N THR A 87 -5.79 -8.54 -7.11
CA THR A 87 -4.72 -9.06 -7.97
C THR A 87 -3.37 -8.85 -7.28
N ASP A 88 -2.51 -9.84 -7.31
CA ASP A 88 -1.18 -9.70 -6.72
C ASP A 88 -0.33 -8.74 -7.55
N LEU A 89 0.25 -7.77 -6.87
CA LEU A 89 1.13 -6.80 -7.49
C LEU A 89 2.58 -7.25 -7.35
N ASP A 90 3.31 -7.26 -8.44
CA ASP A 90 4.73 -7.51 -8.39
C ASP A 90 5.48 -6.21 -8.72
N ARG A 91 6.80 -6.30 -8.74
CA ARG A 91 7.63 -5.10 -8.94
C ARG A 91 7.50 -4.49 -10.32
N ARG A 92 6.99 -5.24 -11.27
CA ARG A 92 6.88 -4.79 -12.66
C ARG A 92 5.50 -4.27 -13.00
N THR A 93 4.54 -4.51 -12.13
CA THR A 93 3.17 -4.12 -12.39
C THR A 93 3.04 -2.60 -12.34
N THR A 94 2.45 -2.04 -13.38
CA THR A 94 2.08 -0.62 -13.37
C THR A 94 0.61 -0.55 -13.00
N VAL A 95 0.32 0.24 -11.97
CA VAL A 95 -1.07 0.49 -11.57
C VAL A 95 -1.57 1.68 -12.38
N THR A 96 -2.71 1.54 -13.00
CA THR A 96 -3.32 2.60 -13.78
C THR A 96 -4.67 2.93 -13.18
N VAL A 97 -4.93 4.21 -12.94
CA VAL A 97 -6.22 4.66 -12.44
C VAL A 97 -6.76 5.75 -13.35
N GLY A 98 -8.06 5.65 -13.66
CA GLY A 98 -8.76 6.70 -14.37
C GLY A 98 -9.59 7.49 -13.38
N VAL A 99 -9.52 8.81 -13.46
CA VAL A 99 -10.14 9.68 -12.47
C VAL A 99 -11.02 10.74 -13.11
N VAL A 100 -11.93 11.28 -12.31
CA VAL A 100 -12.68 12.48 -12.64
C VAL A 100 -12.64 13.37 -11.40
N ARG A 101 -13.03 14.61 -11.53
CA ARG A 101 -13.09 15.48 -10.36
C ARG A 101 -14.21 15.03 -9.44
N LYS A 102 -14.02 15.24 -8.16
CA LYS A 102 -15.06 14.93 -7.17
C LYS A 102 -16.33 15.68 -7.52
N GLY A 103 -17.44 14.98 -7.46
CA GLY A 103 -18.71 15.53 -7.85
C GLY A 103 -19.11 15.24 -9.28
N GLU A 104 -18.18 14.82 -10.10
CA GLU A 104 -18.47 14.41 -11.48
C GLU A 104 -18.85 12.93 -11.53
N THR A 105 -19.64 12.58 -12.53
CA THR A 105 -20.05 11.18 -12.72
C THR A 105 -19.06 10.48 -13.62
N CYS A 106 -18.71 9.26 -13.28
CA CYS A 106 -17.86 8.44 -14.15
C CYS A 106 -18.57 8.18 -15.48
N PRO A 107 -17.85 8.30 -16.62
CA PRO A 107 -18.44 8.05 -17.92
C PRO A 107 -18.96 6.61 -18.06
N PRO A 108 -20.06 6.38 -18.76
CA PRO A 108 -20.64 5.05 -18.91
C PRO A 108 -19.71 3.99 -19.49
N ARG A 109 -18.91 4.36 -20.47
CA ARG A 109 -17.96 3.41 -21.06
C ARG A 109 -16.92 2.95 -20.06
N VAL A 110 -16.53 3.86 -19.20
CA VAL A 110 -15.55 3.55 -18.17
C VAL A 110 -16.14 2.60 -17.15
N ARG A 111 -17.40 2.78 -16.80
CA ARG A 111 -18.08 1.85 -15.89
C ARG A 111 -18.10 0.43 -16.44
N THR A 112 -18.34 0.29 -17.70
CA THR A 112 -18.36 -1.04 -18.32
C THR A 112 -16.98 -1.68 -18.26
N ALA A 113 -15.98 -0.91 -18.49
CA ALA A 113 -14.60 -1.41 -18.46
C ALA A 113 -14.12 -1.82 -17.07
N ARG A 114 -14.82 -1.42 -16.03
CA ARG A 114 -14.43 -1.74 -14.66
C ARG A 114 -14.65 -3.20 -14.29
N ARG A 115 -15.39 -3.93 -15.05
CA ARG A 115 -15.72 -5.32 -14.74
C ARG A 115 -14.58 -6.29 -15.04
#